data_a0f9f084f49ba65b9160912026499d8f
#
_entry.id   a0f9f084f49ba65b9160912026499d8f
#
_cell.length_a   1.000
_cell.length_b   1.000
_cell.length_c   1.000
_cell.angle_alpha   90.00
_cell.angle_beta   90.00
_cell.angle_gamma   90.00
#
_symmetry.space_group_name_H-M   'P 1'
#
loop_
_entity.id
_entity.type
_entity.pdbx_description
1 polymer ?
#
loop_
_entity_poly.entity_id
_entity_poly.type
_entity_poly.pdbx_seq_one_letter_code
_entity_poly.pdbx_strand_id
1 'polypeptide(L)'
;KVKFAYDNLPAELRAQMPLAANNADELLFGHNNSSVRVATSMRSGTIHRLHISEFGKICARYPDKAQEVVTGSIPAVPLNGITVIESTAEGAAGAFHDMTQRAIAHQEQQKPLSEKDWRFHFFPWWEEPQYRMSAGSAVLTDKDAEYFAMIEAQMATTLDVEQRTWYVATRDTDFSGNDELMWQEYPSTPKEAFQVSSEGCYYAKQITAVRKSGRLLSIPVVSEPVNTFWDIGNSDGVAI
;
A
#
# COMPACT_ATOMS: atom_id res chain seq x y z
N LYS A 1 19.95 3.53 7.11
CA LYS A 1 19.06 4.69 7.38
C LYS A 1 18.99 5.05 8.87
N VAL A 2 18.71 4.10 9.78
CA VAL A 2 18.58 4.37 11.24
C VAL A 2 19.86 4.96 11.83
N LYS A 3 21.04 4.38 11.51
CA LYS A 3 22.33 4.93 11.92
C LYS A 3 22.56 6.35 11.40
N PHE A 4 22.24 6.62 10.14
CA PHE A 4 22.33 7.95 9.56
C PHE A 4 21.49 8.96 10.35
N ALA A 5 20.25 8.59 10.71
CA ALA A 5 19.39 9.45 11.53
C ALA A 5 20.03 9.77 12.90
N TYR A 6 20.57 8.75 13.59
CA TYR A 6 21.28 8.95 14.86
C TYR A 6 22.53 9.83 14.72
N ASP A 7 23.35 9.60 13.69
CA ASP A 7 24.58 10.34 13.46
C ASP A 7 24.33 11.83 13.15
N ASN A 8 23.16 12.15 12.63
CA ASN A 8 22.72 13.53 12.33
C ASN A 8 21.89 14.20 13.45
N LEU A 9 21.71 13.55 14.60
CA LEU A 9 21.11 14.20 15.75
C LEU A 9 22.05 15.30 16.29
N PRO A 10 21.51 16.38 16.90
CA PRO A 10 22.27 17.36 17.64
C PRO A 10 23.21 16.72 18.67
N ALA A 11 24.40 17.28 18.84
CA ALA A 11 25.43 16.72 19.71
C ALA A 11 24.95 16.51 21.16
N GLU A 12 24.13 17.43 21.64
CA GLU A 12 23.54 17.39 22.98
C GLU A 12 22.60 16.18 23.15
N LEU A 13 21.79 15.87 22.16
CA LEU A 13 20.90 14.69 22.17
C LEU A 13 21.71 13.40 22.08
N ARG A 14 22.76 13.34 21.23
CA ARG A 14 23.64 12.17 21.18
C ARG A 14 24.37 11.91 22.49
N ALA A 15 24.80 12.99 23.18
CA ALA A 15 25.44 12.86 24.48
C ALA A 15 24.51 12.29 25.56
N GLN A 16 23.21 12.59 25.49
CA GLN A 16 22.20 12.02 26.39
C GLN A 16 21.80 10.58 26.04
N MET A 17 22.06 10.15 24.82
CA MET A 17 21.72 8.82 24.31
C MET A 17 22.95 8.07 23.76
N PRO A 18 23.98 7.83 24.61
CA PRO A 18 25.20 7.15 24.16
C PRO A 18 24.88 5.71 23.73
N LEU A 19 25.51 5.25 22.65
CA LEU A 19 25.35 3.88 22.19
C LEU A 19 26.27 2.93 22.96
N ALA A 20 25.72 1.86 23.50
CA ALA A 20 26.47 0.72 24.05
C ALA A 20 26.86 -0.30 22.94
N ALA A 21 26.03 -0.41 21.89
CA ALA A 21 26.36 -1.17 20.69
C ALA A 21 25.85 -0.44 19.43
N ASN A 22 26.64 -0.52 18.36
CA ASN A 22 26.37 0.10 17.07
C ASN A 22 26.88 -0.84 15.98
N ASN A 23 25.98 -1.67 15.46
CA ASN A 23 26.27 -2.58 14.36
C ASN A 23 25.29 -2.39 13.19
N ALA A 24 25.37 -3.24 12.18
CA ALA A 24 24.53 -3.11 10.98
C ALA A 24 23.03 -3.22 11.27
N ASP A 25 22.66 -4.04 12.23
CA ASP A 25 21.28 -4.45 12.49
C ASP A 25 20.70 -3.88 13.79
N GLU A 26 21.56 -3.30 14.67
CA GLU A 26 21.11 -2.82 15.97
C GLU A 26 21.87 -1.58 16.44
N LEU A 27 21.11 -0.63 16.98
CA LEU A 27 21.61 0.43 17.85
C LEU A 27 21.09 0.17 19.26
N LEU A 28 21.98 -0.12 20.22
CA LEU A 28 21.66 -0.32 21.62
C LEU A 28 22.05 0.94 22.40
N PHE A 29 21.10 1.54 23.11
CA PHE A 29 21.31 2.74 23.91
C PHE A 29 21.75 2.40 25.34
N GLY A 30 22.92 2.89 25.74
CA GLY A 30 23.53 2.54 27.02
C GLY A 30 22.84 3.13 28.25
N HIS A 31 22.08 4.22 28.09
CA HIS A 31 21.45 4.91 29.23
C HIS A 31 20.20 4.19 29.77
N ASN A 32 19.52 3.36 28.96
CA ASN A 32 18.27 2.71 29.35
C ASN A 32 18.09 1.28 28.77
N ASN A 33 19.11 0.75 28.10
CA ASN A 33 19.09 -0.55 27.43
C ASN A 33 18.00 -0.71 26.36
N SER A 34 17.42 0.39 25.85
CA SER A 34 16.54 0.31 24.69
C SER A 34 17.33 0.10 23.42
N SER A 35 16.72 -0.52 22.42
CA SER A 35 17.38 -0.72 21.13
C SER A 35 16.45 -0.44 19.95
N VAL A 36 17.07 -0.04 18.84
CA VAL A 36 16.42 -0.02 17.52
C VAL A 36 17.07 -1.11 16.68
N ARG A 37 16.26 -2.03 16.20
CA ARG A 37 16.70 -3.16 15.36
C ARG A 37 16.12 -3.07 13.97
N VAL A 38 16.92 -3.48 12.98
CA VAL A 38 16.48 -3.64 11.58
C VAL A 38 16.61 -5.10 11.20
N ALA A 39 15.53 -5.71 10.77
CA ALA A 39 15.51 -7.12 10.41
C ALA A 39 14.47 -7.38 9.31
N THR A 40 14.61 -8.49 8.60
CA THR A 40 13.62 -8.94 7.60
C THR A 40 12.42 -9.63 8.23
N SER A 41 12.57 -10.15 9.45
CA SER A 41 11.49 -10.66 10.32
C SER A 41 11.92 -10.63 11.77
N MET A 42 10.98 -10.54 12.69
CA MET A 42 11.21 -10.59 14.14
C MET A 42 10.18 -11.48 14.79
N ARG A 43 10.63 -12.57 15.43
CA ARG A 43 9.76 -13.54 16.12
C ARG A 43 9.94 -13.58 17.63
N SER A 44 10.99 -12.98 18.16
CA SER A 44 11.33 -13.09 19.58
C SER A 44 11.54 -11.72 20.21
N GLY A 45 11.11 -11.60 21.47
CA GLY A 45 11.23 -10.37 22.24
C GLY A 45 9.96 -9.53 22.24
N THR A 46 9.88 -8.56 23.14
CA THR A 46 8.80 -7.60 23.19
C THR A 46 9.17 -6.39 22.33
N ILE A 47 8.34 -6.07 21.35
CA ILE A 47 8.53 -4.97 20.43
C ILE A 47 7.55 -3.86 20.79
N HIS A 48 8.00 -2.77 21.40
CA HIS A 48 7.10 -1.68 21.79
C HIS A 48 6.69 -0.79 20.62
N ARG A 49 7.55 -0.69 19.60
CA ARG A 49 7.30 0.06 18.36
C ARG A 49 7.77 -0.75 17.18
N LEU A 50 6.83 -1.18 16.35
CA LEU A 50 7.09 -1.93 15.13
C LEU A 50 6.79 -1.05 13.93
N HIS A 51 7.73 -0.95 13.00
CA HIS A 51 7.54 -0.32 11.70
C HIS A 51 7.83 -1.33 10.61
N ILE A 52 6.84 -1.62 9.79
CA ILE A 52 6.94 -2.54 8.64
C ILE A 52 6.84 -1.70 7.38
N SER A 53 7.96 -1.60 6.67
CA SER A 53 8.08 -0.85 5.42
C SER A 53 7.83 -1.75 4.22
N GLU A 54 7.17 -1.21 3.18
CA GLU A 54 6.92 -1.88 1.90
C GLU A 54 6.15 -3.20 2.04
N PHE A 55 5.18 -3.27 2.97
CA PHE A 55 4.49 -4.52 3.27
C PHE A 55 3.64 -5.03 2.11
N GLY A 56 3.09 -4.15 1.26
CA GLY A 56 2.41 -4.53 0.02
C GLY A 56 3.32 -5.33 -0.92
N LYS A 57 4.55 -4.82 -1.14
CA LYS A 57 5.56 -5.53 -1.94
C LYS A 57 5.99 -6.86 -1.32
N ILE A 58 6.09 -6.91 0.01
CA ILE A 58 6.40 -8.16 0.71
C ILE A 58 5.27 -9.17 0.50
N CYS A 59 3.99 -8.76 0.61
CA CYS A 59 2.84 -9.62 0.38
C CYS A 59 2.80 -10.18 -1.04
N ALA A 60 3.11 -9.34 -2.04
CA ALA A 60 3.05 -9.74 -3.44
C ALA A 60 4.20 -10.67 -3.85
N ARG A 61 5.42 -10.39 -3.38
CA ARG A 61 6.64 -11.09 -3.84
C ARG A 61 7.12 -12.21 -2.93
N TYR A 62 6.78 -12.14 -1.64
CA TYR A 62 7.29 -13.04 -0.60
C TYR A 62 6.16 -13.43 0.37
N PRO A 63 5.11 -14.15 -0.10
CA PRO A 63 3.93 -14.47 0.71
C PRO A 63 4.26 -15.19 2.01
N ASP A 64 5.27 -16.07 2.03
CA ASP A 64 5.71 -16.77 3.25
C ASP A 64 6.28 -15.80 4.29
N LYS A 65 7.04 -14.79 3.85
CA LYS A 65 7.53 -13.72 4.75
C LYS A 65 6.40 -12.82 5.24
N ALA A 66 5.43 -12.53 4.39
CA ALA A 66 4.25 -11.78 4.80
C ALA A 66 3.48 -12.54 5.90
N GLN A 67 3.29 -13.85 5.72
CA GLN A 67 2.67 -14.71 6.73
C GLN A 67 3.48 -14.71 8.03
N GLU A 68 4.81 -14.76 7.95
CA GLU A 68 5.69 -14.68 9.12
C GLU A 68 5.55 -13.35 9.88
N VAL A 69 5.43 -12.24 9.18
CA VAL A 69 5.19 -10.92 9.77
C VAL A 69 3.85 -10.90 10.51
N VAL A 70 2.79 -11.39 9.86
CA VAL A 70 1.43 -11.40 10.43
C VAL A 70 1.33 -12.31 11.67
N THR A 71 1.99 -13.47 11.64
CA THR A 71 1.89 -14.46 12.73
C THR A 71 2.96 -14.32 13.80
N GLY A 72 4.04 -13.62 13.52
CA GLY A 72 5.20 -13.50 14.42
C GLY A 72 5.48 -12.07 14.87
N SER A 73 5.74 -11.15 13.92
CA SER A 73 6.19 -9.81 14.28
C SER A 73 5.08 -8.94 14.87
N ILE A 74 3.90 -8.93 14.26
CA ILE A 74 2.76 -8.12 14.73
C ILE A 74 2.30 -8.58 16.13
N PRO A 75 2.11 -9.89 16.42
CA PRO A 75 1.73 -10.34 17.74
C PRO A 75 2.77 -10.12 18.85
N ALA A 76 4.04 -9.86 18.49
CA ALA A 76 5.09 -9.52 19.45
C ALA A 76 4.96 -8.10 20.02
N VAL A 77 4.07 -7.28 19.47
CA VAL A 77 3.76 -5.94 19.98
C VAL A 77 2.65 -6.03 21.02
N PRO A 78 2.90 -5.57 22.27
CA PRO A 78 1.88 -5.57 23.32
C PRO A 78 0.78 -4.53 23.02
N LEU A 79 -0.35 -4.61 23.73
CA LEU A 79 -1.50 -3.71 23.52
C LEU A 79 -1.16 -2.23 23.66
N ASN A 80 -0.23 -1.90 24.55
CA ASN A 80 0.27 -0.53 24.74
C ASN A 80 1.41 -0.15 23.76
N GLY A 81 1.75 -1.02 22.82
CA GLY A 81 2.73 -0.76 21.78
C GLY A 81 2.12 -0.07 20.56
N ILE A 82 2.97 0.27 19.61
CA ILE A 82 2.55 0.91 18.35
C ILE A 82 3.08 0.10 17.18
N THR A 83 2.19 -0.25 16.27
CA THR A 83 2.57 -0.83 14.97
C THR A 83 2.22 0.14 13.85
N VAL A 84 3.18 0.41 12.98
CA VAL A 84 3.00 1.18 11.75
C VAL A 84 3.35 0.28 10.58
N ILE A 85 2.46 0.20 9.62
CA ILE A 85 2.67 -0.51 8.36
C ILE A 85 2.49 0.50 7.23
N GLU A 86 3.47 0.61 6.36
CA GLU A 86 3.38 1.48 5.18
C GLU A 86 3.85 0.76 3.92
N SER A 87 3.26 1.12 2.81
CA SER A 87 3.64 0.64 1.48
C SER A 87 2.91 1.41 0.39
N THR A 88 3.48 1.43 -0.83
CA THR A 88 2.67 1.49 -2.04
C THR A 88 1.87 0.19 -2.16
N ALA A 89 0.70 0.25 -2.80
CA ALA A 89 -0.12 -0.93 -3.01
C ALA A 89 0.45 -1.78 -4.16
N GLU A 90 0.38 -3.11 -3.98
CA GLU A 90 0.78 -4.09 -5.00
C GLU A 90 -0.41 -5.02 -5.29
N GLY A 91 -1.36 -4.50 -6.09
CA GLY A 91 -2.57 -5.23 -6.43
C GLY A 91 -3.62 -5.29 -5.32
N ALA A 92 -4.73 -5.99 -5.61
CA ALA A 92 -5.91 -6.08 -4.75
C ALA A 92 -5.99 -7.42 -4.01
N ALA A 93 -4.87 -7.89 -3.44
CA ALA A 93 -4.81 -9.16 -2.71
C ALA A 93 -3.72 -9.15 -1.63
N GLY A 94 -3.81 -10.11 -0.70
CA GLY A 94 -2.83 -10.33 0.35
C GLY A 94 -3.09 -9.54 1.62
N ALA A 95 -2.29 -9.85 2.66
CA ALA A 95 -2.53 -9.34 4.01
C ALA A 95 -2.56 -7.81 4.11
N PHE A 96 -1.69 -7.10 3.37
CA PHE A 96 -1.69 -5.64 3.36
C PHE A 96 -2.99 -5.06 2.81
N HIS A 97 -3.46 -5.57 1.66
CA HIS A 97 -4.73 -5.19 1.08
C HIS A 97 -5.89 -5.45 2.05
N ASP A 98 -5.98 -6.67 2.61
CA ASP A 98 -7.09 -7.06 3.49
C ASP A 98 -7.12 -6.24 4.80
N MET A 99 -5.96 -5.93 5.38
CA MET A 99 -5.83 -5.05 6.54
C MET A 99 -6.30 -3.64 6.22
N THR A 100 -5.88 -3.10 5.07
CA THR A 100 -6.26 -1.77 4.59
C THR A 100 -7.75 -1.68 4.33
N GLN A 101 -8.35 -2.65 3.63
CA GLN A 101 -9.80 -2.64 3.34
C GLN A 101 -10.63 -2.70 4.62
N ARG A 102 -10.22 -3.50 5.62
CA ARG A 102 -10.88 -3.51 6.93
C ARG A 102 -10.78 -2.18 7.65
N ALA A 103 -9.60 -1.55 7.63
CA ALA A 103 -9.40 -0.25 8.26
C ALA A 103 -10.24 0.86 7.60
N ILE A 104 -10.32 0.86 6.26
CA ILE A 104 -11.19 1.78 5.49
C ILE A 104 -12.66 1.56 5.89
N ALA A 105 -13.13 0.31 5.89
CA ALA A 105 -14.51 -0.02 6.23
C ALA A 105 -14.89 0.39 7.67
N HIS A 106 -13.98 0.24 8.64
CA HIS A 106 -14.17 0.72 10.01
C HIS A 106 -14.31 2.24 10.06
N GLN A 107 -13.46 2.95 9.32
CA GLN A 107 -13.47 4.41 9.26
C GLN A 107 -14.74 4.95 8.60
N GLU A 108 -15.18 4.37 7.48
CA GLU A 108 -16.44 4.72 6.79
C GLU A 108 -17.67 4.49 7.66
N GLN A 109 -17.67 3.41 8.44
CA GLN A 109 -18.76 3.07 9.36
C GLN A 109 -18.70 3.86 10.67
N GLN A 110 -17.70 4.71 10.86
CA GLN A 110 -17.47 5.50 12.09
C GLN A 110 -17.49 4.64 13.35
N LYS A 111 -17.06 3.39 13.26
CA LYS A 111 -16.98 2.48 14.40
C LYS A 111 -15.85 2.90 15.34
N PRO A 112 -16.09 2.83 16.68
CA PRO A 112 -15.01 3.02 17.62
C PRO A 112 -13.93 1.93 17.41
N LEU A 113 -12.67 2.35 17.34
CA LEU A 113 -11.54 1.45 17.20
C LEU A 113 -11.18 0.85 18.57
N SER A 114 -10.99 -0.46 18.61
CA SER A 114 -10.34 -1.14 19.72
C SER A 114 -8.81 -1.03 19.62
N GLU A 115 -8.10 -1.46 20.66
CA GLU A 115 -6.63 -1.50 20.69
C GLU A 115 -6.01 -2.47 19.65
N LYS A 116 -6.83 -3.32 19.03
CA LYS A 116 -6.42 -4.28 18.00
C LYS A 116 -6.78 -3.85 16.59
N ASP A 117 -7.56 -2.79 16.44
CA ASP A 117 -8.00 -2.32 15.13
C ASP A 117 -6.98 -1.40 14.48
N TRP A 118 -6.95 -1.44 13.16
CA TRP A 118 -6.09 -0.59 12.36
C TRP A 118 -6.78 0.71 12.02
N ARG A 119 -6.01 1.82 12.08
CA ARG A 119 -6.41 3.11 11.52
C ARG A 119 -5.79 3.25 10.13
N PHE A 120 -6.60 3.60 9.16
CA PHE A 120 -6.15 3.87 7.81
C PHE A 120 -5.69 5.32 7.68
N HIS A 121 -4.54 5.51 7.04
CA HIS A 121 -4.01 6.79 6.61
C HIS A 121 -3.68 6.70 5.13
N PHE A 122 -4.12 7.67 4.35
CA PHE A 122 -3.82 7.77 2.93
C PHE A 122 -3.09 9.08 2.68
N PHE A 123 -2.00 9.02 1.94
CA PHE A 123 -1.15 10.15 1.58
C PHE A 123 -1.11 10.23 0.06
N PRO A 124 -2.01 10.98 -0.57
CA PRO A 124 -2.03 11.12 -2.02
C PRO A 124 -0.86 11.99 -2.50
N TRP A 125 -0.45 11.79 -3.75
CA TRP A 125 0.67 12.50 -4.34
C TRP A 125 0.54 14.02 -4.26
N TRP A 126 -0.65 14.54 -4.34
CA TRP A 126 -0.90 15.99 -4.36
C TRP A 126 -0.76 16.68 -2.99
N GLU A 127 -0.60 15.94 -1.92
CA GLU A 127 -0.21 16.48 -0.62
C GLU A 127 1.30 16.75 -0.51
N GLU A 128 2.13 16.17 -1.42
CA GLU A 128 3.57 16.40 -1.40
C GLU A 128 3.91 17.75 -2.05
N PRO A 129 4.48 18.71 -1.29
CA PRO A 129 4.74 20.06 -1.81
C PRO A 129 5.75 20.11 -2.96
N GLN A 130 6.58 19.08 -3.12
CA GLN A 130 7.62 19.03 -4.16
C GLN A 130 7.09 18.52 -5.50
N TYR A 131 5.91 17.92 -5.54
CA TYR A 131 5.33 17.36 -6.76
C TYR A 131 4.65 18.47 -7.59
N ARG A 132 5.49 19.37 -8.10
CA ARG A 132 5.09 20.54 -8.89
C ARG A 132 6.05 20.74 -10.07
N MET A 133 5.52 21.18 -11.18
CA MET A 133 6.28 21.52 -12.38
C MET A 133 5.70 22.77 -13.03
N SER A 134 6.56 23.62 -13.59
CA SER A 134 6.13 24.86 -14.22
C SER A 134 5.05 24.63 -15.28
N ALA A 135 4.03 25.47 -15.27
CA ALA A 135 2.95 25.41 -16.24
C ALA A 135 3.49 25.44 -17.68
N GLY A 136 2.98 24.58 -18.55
CA GLY A 136 3.43 24.44 -19.94
C GLY A 136 4.58 23.46 -20.16
N SER A 137 5.15 22.85 -19.11
CA SER A 137 6.16 21.78 -19.25
C SER A 137 5.57 20.46 -19.75
N ALA A 138 4.26 20.29 -19.69
CA ALA A 138 3.53 19.17 -20.27
C ALA A 138 2.25 19.67 -20.94
N VAL A 139 1.73 18.88 -21.89
CA VAL A 139 0.47 19.17 -22.57
C VAL A 139 -0.65 18.42 -21.85
N LEU A 140 -1.54 19.16 -21.20
CA LEU A 140 -2.75 18.59 -20.58
C LEU A 140 -3.81 18.38 -21.66
N THR A 141 -4.34 17.18 -21.74
CA THR A 141 -5.44 16.81 -22.65
C THR A 141 -6.81 17.00 -21.99
N ASP A 142 -7.88 16.96 -22.79
CA ASP A 142 -9.25 16.98 -22.26
C ASP A 142 -9.50 15.79 -21.31
N LYS A 143 -8.93 14.60 -21.60
CA LYS A 143 -8.99 13.44 -20.73
C LYS A 143 -8.34 13.71 -19.36
N ASP A 144 -7.21 14.41 -19.35
CA ASP A 144 -6.54 14.79 -18.10
C ASP A 144 -7.38 15.80 -17.31
N ALA A 145 -8.01 16.76 -17.99
CA ALA A 145 -8.91 17.71 -17.34
C ALA A 145 -10.12 17.01 -16.70
N GLU A 146 -10.74 16.07 -17.39
CA GLU A 146 -11.84 15.24 -16.85
C GLU A 146 -11.39 14.41 -15.65
N TYR A 147 -10.20 13.78 -15.72
CA TYR A 147 -9.62 13.02 -14.63
C TYR A 147 -9.41 13.89 -13.38
N PHE A 148 -8.76 15.04 -13.52
CA PHE A 148 -8.52 15.92 -12.37
C PHE A 148 -9.83 16.48 -11.78
N ALA A 149 -10.81 16.83 -12.61
CA ALA A 149 -12.12 17.27 -12.14
C ALA A 149 -12.83 16.16 -11.31
N MET A 150 -12.72 14.91 -11.72
CA MET A 150 -13.23 13.77 -10.98
C MET A 150 -12.51 13.62 -9.63
N ILE A 151 -11.18 13.71 -9.60
CA ILE A 151 -10.39 13.61 -8.36
C ILE A 151 -10.74 14.74 -7.39
N GLU A 152 -10.83 15.99 -7.88
CA GLU A 152 -11.19 17.14 -7.07
C GLU A 152 -12.56 16.98 -6.42
N ALA A 153 -13.54 16.49 -7.19
CA ALA A 153 -14.87 16.22 -6.68
C ALA A 153 -14.90 15.08 -5.65
N GLN A 154 -14.16 13.99 -5.90
CA GLN A 154 -14.14 12.81 -5.03
C GLN A 154 -13.40 13.04 -3.72
N MET A 155 -12.28 13.76 -3.77
CA MET A 155 -11.39 13.97 -2.63
C MET A 155 -11.61 15.30 -1.93
N ALA A 156 -12.59 16.11 -2.40
CA ALA A 156 -12.87 17.46 -1.88
C ALA A 156 -11.61 18.35 -1.83
N THR A 157 -10.78 18.30 -2.87
CA THR A 157 -9.53 19.03 -3.00
C THR A 157 -9.53 19.92 -4.24
N THR A 158 -8.49 20.73 -4.40
CA THR A 158 -8.25 21.52 -5.61
C THR A 158 -6.81 21.34 -6.04
N LEU A 159 -6.62 20.97 -7.30
CA LEU A 159 -5.30 20.76 -7.90
C LEU A 159 -4.94 21.99 -8.75
N ASP A 160 -3.84 22.61 -8.44
CA ASP A 160 -3.36 23.72 -9.27
C ASP A 160 -2.66 23.24 -10.56
N VAL A 161 -2.38 24.18 -11.44
CA VAL A 161 -1.80 23.88 -12.77
C VAL A 161 -0.41 23.25 -12.67
N GLU A 162 0.39 23.59 -11.66
CA GLU A 162 1.75 23.05 -11.50
C GLU A 162 1.71 21.59 -11.03
N GLN A 163 0.77 21.24 -10.18
CA GLN A 163 0.52 19.87 -9.74
C GLN A 163 0.02 19.00 -10.90
N ARG A 164 -0.95 19.48 -11.65
CA ARG A 164 -1.47 18.78 -12.85
C ARG A 164 -0.38 18.58 -13.89
N THR A 165 0.44 19.60 -14.13
CA THR A 165 1.58 19.53 -15.06
C THR A 165 2.59 18.48 -14.60
N TRP A 166 2.94 18.47 -13.33
CA TRP A 166 3.85 17.47 -12.77
C TRP A 166 3.31 16.03 -12.95
N TYR A 167 2.03 15.81 -12.64
CA TYR A 167 1.41 14.50 -12.76
C TYR A 167 1.45 13.97 -14.18
N VAL A 168 1.04 14.79 -15.16
CA VAL A 168 1.03 14.40 -16.57
C VAL A 168 2.46 14.17 -17.08
N ALA A 169 3.40 15.06 -16.75
CA ALA A 169 4.81 14.91 -17.14
C ALA A 169 5.41 13.61 -16.57
N THR A 170 5.18 13.31 -15.29
CA THR A 170 5.67 12.08 -14.63
C THR A 170 5.06 10.85 -15.28
N ARG A 171 3.73 10.83 -15.49
CA ARG A 171 3.07 9.72 -16.18
C ARG A 171 3.67 9.46 -17.55
N ASP A 172 3.82 10.52 -18.35
CA ASP A 172 4.20 10.38 -19.75
C ASP A 172 5.69 10.10 -19.93
N THR A 173 6.54 10.64 -19.04
CA THR A 173 8.00 10.48 -19.11
C THR A 173 8.47 9.24 -18.35
N ASP A 174 8.13 9.12 -17.07
CA ASP A 174 8.68 8.08 -16.20
C ASP A 174 7.95 6.74 -16.37
N PHE A 175 6.66 6.80 -16.66
CA PHE A 175 5.81 5.62 -16.84
C PHE A 175 5.36 5.37 -18.29
N SER A 176 5.93 6.09 -19.25
CA SER A 176 5.63 5.92 -20.70
C SER A 176 4.12 6.01 -21.03
N GLY A 177 3.40 6.88 -20.33
CA GLY A 177 1.95 7.07 -20.49
C GLY A 177 1.10 5.96 -19.86
N ASN A 178 1.67 5.12 -18.99
CA ASN A 178 0.93 4.04 -18.31
C ASN A 178 0.21 4.59 -17.07
N ASP A 179 -1.11 4.80 -17.19
CA ASP A 179 -1.96 5.27 -16.10
C ASP A 179 -1.96 4.30 -14.91
N GLU A 180 -1.91 2.96 -15.13
CA GLU A 180 -1.96 1.96 -14.05
C GLU A 180 -0.72 2.03 -13.14
N LEU A 181 0.48 2.19 -13.73
CA LEU A 181 1.70 2.37 -12.97
C LEU A 181 1.71 3.71 -12.22
N MET A 182 1.19 4.77 -12.87
CA MET A 182 1.06 6.07 -12.21
C MET A 182 0.13 5.99 -11.00
N TRP A 183 -1.01 5.30 -11.10
CA TRP A 183 -1.94 5.10 -9.98
C TRP A 183 -1.37 4.24 -8.86
N GLN A 184 -0.50 3.29 -9.18
CA GLN A 184 0.17 2.46 -8.19
C GLN A 184 1.19 3.24 -7.36
N GLU A 185 2.06 4.01 -8.04
CA GLU A 185 3.16 4.72 -7.37
C GLU A 185 2.72 6.11 -6.84
N TYR A 186 1.81 6.78 -7.53
CA TYR A 186 1.30 8.11 -7.19
C TYR A 186 -0.24 8.17 -7.21
N PRO A 187 -0.91 7.40 -6.35
CA PRO A 187 -2.36 7.33 -6.36
C PRO A 187 -3.00 8.66 -5.94
N SER A 188 -4.08 9.03 -6.61
CA SER A 188 -4.92 10.15 -6.20
C SER A 188 -5.99 9.76 -5.21
N THR A 189 -6.37 8.47 -5.18
CA THR A 189 -7.39 7.93 -4.28
C THR A 189 -6.98 6.55 -3.75
N PRO A 190 -7.50 6.12 -2.58
CA PRO A 190 -7.25 4.76 -2.08
C PRO A 190 -7.68 3.67 -3.06
N LYS A 191 -8.72 3.93 -3.86
CA LYS A 191 -9.23 2.98 -4.84
C LYS A 191 -8.25 2.80 -6.01
N GLU A 192 -7.63 3.87 -6.47
CA GLU A 192 -6.59 3.80 -7.52
C GLU A 192 -5.38 3.01 -7.06
N ALA A 193 -4.92 3.25 -5.83
CA ALA A 193 -3.76 2.55 -5.27
C ALA A 193 -3.85 1.03 -5.36
N PHE A 194 -5.06 0.47 -5.18
CA PHE A 194 -5.31 -0.97 -5.20
C PHE A 194 -5.89 -1.48 -6.53
N GLN A 195 -5.83 -0.70 -7.61
CA GLN A 195 -6.21 -1.22 -8.91
C GLN A 195 -5.23 -2.32 -9.34
N VAL A 196 -5.78 -3.41 -9.83
CA VAL A 196 -4.95 -4.50 -10.35
C VAL A 196 -4.39 -4.05 -11.68
N SER A 197 -3.07 -4.02 -11.81
CA SER A 197 -2.44 -3.87 -13.13
C SER A 197 -2.97 -4.96 -14.06
N SER A 198 -3.41 -4.57 -15.23
CA SER A 198 -3.79 -5.50 -16.29
C SER A 198 -2.58 -6.08 -17.03
N GLU A 199 -1.38 -5.63 -16.68
CA GLU A 199 -0.13 -6.08 -17.26
C GLU A 199 0.11 -7.56 -16.92
N GLY A 200 0.26 -8.39 -17.94
CA GLY A 200 0.37 -9.85 -17.80
C GLY A 200 -0.96 -10.60 -17.67
N CYS A 201 -2.09 -9.95 -17.57
CA CYS A 201 -3.40 -10.58 -17.57
C CYS A 201 -3.95 -10.74 -19.00
N TYR A 202 -3.93 -11.96 -19.53
CA TYR A 202 -4.36 -12.27 -20.91
C TYR A 202 -5.74 -11.72 -21.28
N TYR A 203 -6.67 -11.67 -20.32
CA TYR A 203 -8.08 -11.31 -20.56
C TYR A 203 -8.52 -10.05 -19.86
N ALA A 204 -7.62 -9.23 -19.30
CA ALA A 204 -7.99 -8.05 -18.51
C ALA A 204 -8.88 -7.07 -19.27
N LYS A 205 -8.53 -6.75 -20.53
CA LYS A 205 -9.32 -5.85 -21.39
C LYS A 205 -10.70 -6.43 -21.70
N GLN A 206 -10.78 -7.70 -21.99
CA GLN A 206 -12.02 -8.41 -22.31
C GLN A 206 -12.94 -8.48 -21.09
N ILE A 207 -12.41 -8.86 -19.92
CA ILE A 207 -13.17 -8.91 -18.65
C ILE A 207 -13.66 -7.52 -18.27
N THR A 208 -12.83 -6.48 -18.41
CA THR A 208 -13.22 -5.10 -18.16
C THR A 208 -14.36 -4.67 -19.08
N ALA A 209 -14.29 -4.99 -20.37
CA ALA A 209 -15.34 -4.70 -21.33
C ALA A 209 -16.65 -5.44 -20.98
N VAL A 210 -16.56 -6.71 -20.57
CA VAL A 210 -17.71 -7.52 -20.13
C VAL A 210 -18.36 -6.93 -18.88
N ARG A 211 -17.58 -6.48 -17.89
CA ARG A 211 -18.08 -5.79 -16.69
C ARG A 211 -18.78 -4.47 -17.05
N LYS A 212 -18.12 -3.62 -17.85
CA LYS A 212 -18.69 -2.33 -18.29
C LYS A 212 -19.97 -2.47 -19.10
N SER A 213 -20.11 -3.54 -19.87
CA SER A 213 -21.32 -3.83 -20.66
C SER A 213 -22.43 -4.50 -19.86
N GLY A 214 -22.28 -4.72 -18.56
CA GLY A 214 -23.28 -5.35 -17.70
C GLY A 214 -23.56 -6.83 -18.03
N ARG A 215 -22.64 -7.51 -18.73
CA ARG A 215 -22.81 -8.92 -19.11
C ARG A 215 -22.42 -9.91 -18.02
N LEU A 216 -21.85 -9.44 -16.89
CA LEU A 216 -21.68 -10.26 -15.69
C LEU A 216 -22.98 -10.20 -14.90
N LEU A 217 -23.72 -11.29 -14.90
CA LEU A 217 -25.01 -11.41 -14.25
C LEU A 217 -24.95 -12.48 -13.16
N SER A 218 -25.68 -12.27 -12.08
CA SER A 218 -26.01 -13.36 -11.16
C SER A 218 -27.07 -14.24 -11.83
N ILE A 219 -26.77 -15.49 -12.09
CA ILE A 219 -27.71 -16.43 -12.65
C ILE A 219 -28.54 -16.99 -11.49
N PRO A 220 -29.89 -16.91 -11.55
CA PRO A 220 -30.73 -17.49 -10.50
C PRO A 220 -30.54 -19.02 -10.50
N VAL A 221 -30.51 -19.61 -9.31
CA VAL A 221 -30.50 -21.06 -9.17
C VAL A 221 -31.81 -21.61 -9.73
N VAL A 222 -31.71 -22.44 -10.77
CA VAL A 222 -32.85 -23.17 -11.34
C VAL A 222 -32.90 -24.58 -10.77
N SER A 223 -34.09 -25.16 -10.61
CA SER A 223 -34.27 -26.52 -10.10
C SER A 223 -34.05 -27.61 -11.17
N GLU A 224 -33.34 -27.28 -12.22
CA GLU A 224 -32.99 -28.20 -13.33
C GLU A 224 -31.72 -29.01 -12.97
N PRO A 225 -31.53 -30.22 -13.54
CA PRO A 225 -30.30 -30.97 -13.38
C PRO A 225 -29.09 -30.16 -13.82
N VAL A 226 -28.07 -30.07 -12.99
CA VAL A 226 -26.84 -29.32 -13.28
C VAL A 226 -25.77 -30.30 -13.74
N ASN A 227 -25.16 -30.01 -14.91
CA ASN A 227 -23.97 -30.72 -15.36
C ASN A 227 -22.73 -30.00 -14.80
N THR A 228 -21.85 -30.75 -14.14
CA THR A 228 -20.57 -30.26 -13.66
C THR A 228 -19.44 -30.87 -14.49
N PHE A 229 -18.47 -30.04 -14.86
CA PHE A 229 -17.28 -30.46 -15.60
C PHE A 229 -16.07 -30.26 -14.69
N TRP A 230 -15.30 -31.33 -14.49
CA TRP A 230 -14.17 -31.33 -13.57
C TRP A 230 -12.89 -31.43 -14.36
N ASP A 231 -11.98 -30.49 -14.19
CA ASP A 231 -10.58 -30.64 -14.58
C ASP A 231 -9.78 -30.97 -13.32
N ILE A 232 -9.32 -32.22 -13.25
CA ILE A 232 -8.58 -32.74 -12.08
C ILE A 232 -7.10 -32.67 -12.41
N GLY A 233 -6.45 -31.59 -11.98
CA GLY A 233 -5.01 -31.41 -12.05
C GLY A 233 -4.28 -32.36 -11.09
N ASN A 234 -3.08 -32.77 -11.48
CA ASN A 234 -2.24 -33.63 -10.65
C ASN A 234 -1.35 -32.80 -9.67
N SER A 235 -1.07 -31.55 -10.01
CA SER A 235 -0.18 -30.66 -9.24
C SER A 235 -0.67 -29.21 -9.10
N ASP A 236 -1.72 -28.82 -9.79
CA ASP A 236 -2.16 -27.42 -9.98
C ASP A 236 -3.57 -27.13 -9.44
N GLY A 237 -4.18 -28.03 -8.73
CA GLY A 237 -5.52 -27.87 -8.17
C GLY A 237 -6.64 -28.38 -9.10
N VAL A 238 -7.85 -28.32 -8.58
CA VAL A 238 -9.06 -28.77 -9.28
C VAL A 238 -9.88 -27.55 -9.70
N ALA A 239 -10.21 -27.46 -11.00
CA ALA A 239 -11.18 -26.51 -11.53
C ALA A 239 -12.54 -27.18 -11.71
N ILE A 240 -13.63 -26.48 -11.35
CA ILE A 240 -15.02 -26.94 -11.49
C ILE A 240 -15.77 -25.96 -12.36
#